data_af15c7fc2ab00ba43d42e2745efccc8e
#
_entry.id   af15c7fc2ab00ba43d42e2745efccc8e
#
_cell.length_a   1.000
_cell.length_b   1.000
_cell.length_c   1.000
_cell.angle_alpha   90.00
_cell.angle_beta   90.00
_cell.angle_gamma   90.00
#
_symmetry.space_group_name_H-M   'P 1'
#
loop_
_entity.id
_entity.type
_entity.pdbx_description
1 polymer ?
#
loop_
_entity_poly.entity_id
_entity_poly.type
_entity_poly.pdbx_seq_one_letter_code
_entity_poly.pdbx_strand_id
1 'polypeptide(L)'
;MLAMLLAFCLCEVSGPLRAQTHGGRTRAPGLASQNLIALQKKADEARDAGRLDEATKLYHRALAINPKWVEGWWSLGTLQYDSDRYAEAELAFEKVVALNPKHGTARAMLGLCEFELGQPDRALKDIQESEKLGVLEDQQLRDVVMYHEGVLLQRAGRFEAAKAALSSLCLGGLRSGELAGTFGMVALRMRDVAPPSSSTEAGRVVQHVGRAACLSGAKEYDAAKTEFERVIAGTPHFPLLHYAYGRMLQDARDHDGAIKEFEAEIAEQPSNVLPRLRIAAAEYKWNPESGLKFAEDAVKLQPELPLGHYLLGLLLLETGAYQRAIPELETARKAFPQETKIDISLANAYSQVGRPQDAARARAEFARKKQVERASGEEAVEITDAMDARSKQ
;
A
#
# COMPACT_ATOMS: atom_id res chain seq x y z
N MET A 1 -18.53 4.96 8.76
CA MET A 1 -18.90 6.22 8.07
C MET A 1 -18.33 6.35 6.65
N LEU A 2 -17.11 5.88 6.36
CA LEU A 2 -16.67 5.77 4.94
C LEU A 2 -17.52 4.76 4.14
N ALA A 3 -17.92 3.64 4.74
CA ALA A 3 -18.85 2.67 4.12
C ALA A 3 -20.26 3.25 3.84
N MET A 4 -20.70 4.25 4.62
CA MET A 4 -21.99 4.93 4.39
C MET A 4 -21.98 5.93 3.22
N LEU A 5 -20.80 6.36 2.75
CA LEU A 5 -20.68 7.29 1.61
C LEU A 5 -20.85 6.59 0.24
N LEU A 6 -20.66 5.27 0.17
CA LEU A 6 -20.88 4.49 -1.06
C LEU A 6 -22.35 4.33 -1.44
N ALA A 7 -23.29 4.39 -0.47
CA ALA A 7 -24.70 4.17 -0.70
C ALA A 7 -25.41 5.25 -1.57
N PHE A 8 -24.77 6.39 -1.82
CA PHE A 8 -25.42 7.51 -2.53
C PHE A 8 -24.90 7.81 -3.94
N CYS A 9 -23.75 7.27 -4.37
CA CYS A 9 -23.06 7.69 -5.61
C CYS A 9 -23.00 6.68 -6.75
N LEU A 10 -23.34 5.41 -6.55
CA LEU A 10 -23.32 4.43 -7.65
C LEU A 10 -24.52 4.54 -8.61
N CYS A 11 -25.48 5.41 -8.33
CA CYS A 11 -26.66 5.62 -9.19
C CYS A 11 -26.42 6.49 -10.44
N GLU A 12 -25.31 7.24 -10.54
CA GLU A 12 -25.12 8.18 -11.66
C GLU A 12 -24.16 7.74 -12.78
N VAL A 13 -23.51 6.60 -12.68
CA VAL A 13 -22.56 6.11 -13.71
C VAL A 13 -23.25 5.33 -14.84
N SER A 14 -24.54 5.56 -15.07
CA SER A 14 -25.27 5.00 -16.22
C SER A 14 -25.39 5.99 -17.37
N GLY A 15 -24.26 6.55 -17.82
CA GLY A 15 -24.22 7.24 -19.12
C GLY A 15 -24.30 6.19 -20.24
N PRO A 16 -25.18 6.33 -21.25
CA PRO A 16 -25.28 5.35 -22.32
C PRO A 16 -24.00 5.37 -23.17
N LEU A 17 -23.24 4.29 -23.16
CA LEU A 17 -22.21 4.01 -24.15
C LEU A 17 -22.86 4.08 -25.53
N ARG A 18 -22.55 5.14 -26.28
CA ARG A 18 -22.98 5.31 -27.68
C ARG A 18 -22.41 4.16 -28.50
N ALA A 19 -23.24 3.16 -28.78
CA ALA A 19 -22.95 2.15 -29.75
C ALA A 19 -22.80 2.81 -31.13
N GLN A 20 -21.62 2.68 -31.72
CA GLN A 20 -21.42 3.04 -33.13
C GLN A 20 -22.22 2.05 -34.00
N THR A 21 -23.28 2.53 -34.59
CA THR A 21 -24.12 1.77 -35.52
C THR A 21 -23.38 1.60 -36.85
N HIS A 22 -22.83 0.42 -37.07
CA HIS A 22 -22.55 -0.06 -38.43
C HIS A 22 -23.89 -0.55 -39.02
N GLY A 23 -24.33 0.08 -40.11
CA GLY A 23 -25.53 -0.25 -40.82
C GLY A 23 -25.56 -1.67 -41.37
N GLY A 24 -26.16 -2.58 -40.63
CA GLY A 24 -26.52 -3.93 -41.02
C GLY A 24 -28.03 -4.10 -40.78
N ARG A 25 -28.79 -4.64 -41.76
CA ARG A 25 -30.21 -4.92 -41.65
C ARG A 25 -30.53 -5.63 -40.32
N THR A 26 -31.16 -4.92 -39.40
CA THR A 26 -31.60 -5.46 -38.10
C THR A 26 -32.75 -6.42 -38.30
N ARG A 27 -32.47 -7.71 -38.18
CA ARG A 27 -33.49 -8.75 -37.98
C ARG A 27 -34.17 -8.45 -36.64
N ALA A 28 -35.53 -8.42 -36.58
CA ALA A 28 -36.23 -8.20 -35.34
C ALA A 28 -35.72 -9.14 -34.24
N PRO A 29 -35.47 -8.63 -33.00
CA PRO A 29 -34.94 -9.47 -31.91
C PRO A 29 -35.92 -10.63 -31.65
N GLY A 30 -35.38 -11.83 -31.51
CA GLY A 30 -36.17 -13.03 -31.19
C GLY A 30 -36.85 -12.89 -29.81
N LEU A 31 -37.90 -13.69 -29.57
CA LEU A 31 -38.67 -13.67 -28.31
C LEU A 31 -37.79 -13.71 -27.04
N ALA A 32 -36.71 -14.46 -27.05
CA ALA A 32 -35.73 -14.54 -25.95
C ALA A 32 -35.03 -13.19 -25.69
N SER A 33 -34.65 -12.48 -26.76
CA SER A 33 -34.01 -11.15 -26.62
C SER A 33 -35.02 -10.09 -26.16
N GLN A 34 -36.27 -10.15 -26.58
CA GLN A 34 -37.34 -9.24 -26.10
C GLN A 34 -37.66 -9.48 -24.62
N ASN A 35 -37.70 -10.74 -24.19
CA ASN A 35 -37.89 -11.10 -22.79
C ASN A 35 -36.70 -10.63 -21.90
N LEU A 36 -35.46 -10.75 -22.41
CA LEU A 36 -34.28 -10.24 -21.72
C LEU A 36 -34.35 -8.74 -21.50
N ILE A 37 -34.61 -7.96 -22.56
CA ILE A 37 -34.71 -6.49 -22.49
C ILE A 37 -35.83 -6.08 -21.51
N ALA A 38 -36.97 -6.77 -21.53
CA ALA A 38 -38.09 -6.47 -20.62
C ALA A 38 -37.73 -6.79 -19.15
N LEU A 39 -36.95 -7.86 -18.90
CA LEU A 39 -36.47 -8.20 -17.55
C LEU A 39 -35.45 -7.21 -17.06
N GLN A 40 -34.49 -6.80 -17.91
CA GLN A 40 -33.48 -5.78 -17.60
C GLN A 40 -34.17 -4.48 -17.16
N LYS A 41 -35.07 -3.96 -17.99
CA LYS A 41 -35.81 -2.74 -17.69
C LYS A 41 -36.57 -2.81 -16.37
N LYS A 42 -37.26 -3.94 -16.10
CA LYS A 42 -37.98 -4.14 -14.84
C LYS A 42 -37.02 -4.25 -13.63
N ALA A 43 -35.87 -4.86 -13.82
CA ALA A 43 -34.84 -4.96 -12.76
C ALA A 43 -34.32 -3.57 -12.41
N ASP A 44 -33.99 -2.76 -13.42
CA ASP A 44 -33.54 -1.37 -13.23
C ASP A 44 -34.62 -0.50 -12.55
N GLU A 45 -35.87 -0.59 -13.01
CA GLU A 45 -37.02 0.13 -12.41
C GLU A 45 -37.24 -0.32 -10.93
N ALA A 46 -37.08 -1.58 -10.63
CA ALA A 46 -37.20 -2.09 -9.26
C ALA A 46 -36.05 -1.61 -8.37
N ARG A 47 -34.80 -1.62 -8.87
CA ARG A 47 -33.63 -1.07 -8.19
C ARG A 47 -33.83 0.43 -7.88
N ASP A 48 -34.15 1.21 -8.88
CA ASP A 48 -34.31 2.66 -8.77
C ASP A 48 -35.47 3.05 -7.83
N ALA A 49 -36.47 2.16 -7.71
CA ALA A 49 -37.56 2.30 -6.75
C ALA A 49 -37.25 1.73 -5.34
N GLY A 50 -36.01 1.28 -5.08
CA GLY A 50 -35.59 0.72 -3.79
C GLY A 50 -36.17 -0.65 -3.47
N ARG A 51 -36.79 -1.35 -4.44
CA ARG A 51 -37.34 -2.71 -4.26
C ARG A 51 -36.25 -3.75 -4.50
N LEU A 52 -35.27 -3.81 -3.59
CA LEU A 52 -34.00 -4.52 -3.77
C LEU A 52 -34.17 -6.03 -3.99
N ASP A 53 -35.07 -6.68 -3.25
CA ASP A 53 -35.33 -8.14 -3.42
C ASP A 53 -36.02 -8.47 -4.75
N GLU A 54 -36.89 -7.58 -5.24
CA GLU A 54 -37.51 -7.73 -6.55
C GLU A 54 -36.46 -7.53 -7.66
N ALA A 55 -35.64 -6.49 -7.57
CA ALA A 55 -34.56 -6.23 -8.50
C ALA A 55 -33.61 -7.42 -8.58
N THR A 56 -33.15 -7.95 -7.44
CA THR A 56 -32.28 -9.13 -7.36
C THR A 56 -32.88 -10.33 -8.11
N LYS A 57 -34.17 -10.65 -7.87
CA LYS A 57 -34.86 -11.75 -8.58
C LYS A 57 -34.93 -11.53 -10.08
N LEU A 58 -35.16 -10.28 -10.51
CA LEU A 58 -35.27 -9.93 -11.93
C LEU A 58 -33.91 -10.00 -12.62
N TYR A 59 -32.83 -9.50 -11.99
CA TYR A 59 -31.46 -9.66 -12.50
C TYR A 59 -31.08 -11.14 -12.64
N HIS A 60 -31.35 -11.98 -11.63
CA HIS A 60 -31.08 -13.42 -11.75
C HIS A 60 -31.83 -14.08 -12.90
N ARG A 61 -33.10 -13.72 -13.13
CA ARG A 61 -33.87 -14.23 -14.27
C ARG A 61 -33.31 -13.76 -15.61
N ALA A 62 -32.87 -12.51 -15.72
CA ALA A 62 -32.24 -11.97 -16.91
C ALA A 62 -30.89 -12.65 -17.20
N LEU A 63 -30.06 -12.83 -16.15
CA LEU A 63 -28.77 -13.51 -16.23
C LEU A 63 -28.89 -15.03 -16.52
N ALA A 64 -29.99 -15.66 -16.15
CA ALA A 64 -30.29 -17.03 -16.58
C ALA A 64 -30.53 -17.15 -18.12
N ILE A 65 -31.03 -16.08 -18.74
CA ILE A 65 -31.21 -16.00 -20.20
C ILE A 65 -29.89 -15.63 -20.89
N ASN A 66 -29.14 -14.67 -20.32
CA ASN A 66 -27.84 -14.24 -20.85
C ASN A 66 -26.77 -14.22 -19.75
N PRO A 67 -26.11 -15.36 -19.49
CA PRO A 67 -25.04 -15.45 -18.48
C PRO A 67 -23.79 -14.62 -18.80
N LYS A 68 -23.66 -14.10 -20.04
CA LYS A 68 -22.54 -13.27 -20.48
C LYS A 68 -22.85 -11.75 -20.43
N TRP A 69 -23.96 -11.37 -19.84
CA TRP A 69 -24.33 -9.96 -19.67
C TRP A 69 -23.55 -9.31 -18.53
N VAL A 70 -22.46 -8.64 -18.88
CA VAL A 70 -21.51 -8.03 -17.95
C VAL A 70 -22.19 -6.98 -17.07
N GLU A 71 -22.99 -6.07 -17.67
CA GLU A 71 -23.69 -4.99 -16.97
C GLU A 71 -24.73 -5.55 -15.99
N GLY A 72 -25.34 -6.69 -16.30
CA GLY A 72 -26.28 -7.34 -15.40
C GLY A 72 -25.59 -7.94 -14.17
N TRP A 73 -24.43 -8.57 -14.34
CA TRP A 73 -23.61 -9.03 -13.21
C TRP A 73 -23.09 -7.86 -12.38
N TRP A 74 -22.67 -6.77 -13.03
CA TRP A 74 -22.27 -5.53 -12.36
C TRP A 74 -23.41 -4.97 -11.49
N SER A 75 -24.61 -4.77 -12.09
CA SER A 75 -25.78 -4.22 -11.38
C SER A 75 -26.23 -5.11 -10.22
N LEU A 76 -26.15 -6.44 -10.39
CA LEU A 76 -26.45 -7.39 -9.32
C LEU A 76 -25.42 -7.29 -8.20
N GLY A 77 -24.13 -7.25 -8.54
CA GLY A 77 -23.05 -7.15 -7.56
C GLY A 77 -23.12 -5.86 -6.73
N THR A 78 -23.35 -4.71 -7.38
CA THR A 78 -23.51 -3.42 -6.66
C THR A 78 -24.73 -3.45 -5.75
N LEU A 79 -25.87 -3.96 -6.22
CA LEU A 79 -27.08 -4.10 -5.41
C LEU A 79 -26.88 -4.97 -4.17
N GLN A 80 -26.13 -6.06 -4.31
CA GLN A 80 -25.82 -6.97 -3.21
C GLN A 80 -24.81 -6.34 -2.24
N TYR A 81 -23.80 -5.64 -2.74
CA TYR A 81 -22.83 -4.89 -1.94
C TYR A 81 -23.52 -3.82 -1.08
N ASP A 82 -24.39 -3.00 -1.69
CA ASP A 82 -25.15 -1.95 -1.00
C ASP A 82 -26.15 -2.50 0.04
N SER A 83 -26.45 -3.79 -0.04
CA SER A 83 -27.30 -4.52 0.90
C SER A 83 -26.51 -5.34 1.93
N ASP A 84 -25.20 -5.09 2.08
CA ASP A 84 -24.27 -5.82 2.96
C ASP A 84 -24.21 -7.34 2.68
N ARG A 85 -24.61 -7.77 1.47
CA ARG A 85 -24.54 -9.17 1.02
C ARG A 85 -23.22 -9.41 0.29
N TYR A 86 -22.12 -9.27 1.01
CA TYR A 86 -20.78 -9.28 0.43
C TYR A 86 -20.40 -10.60 -0.26
N ALA A 87 -20.87 -11.74 0.26
CA ALA A 87 -20.58 -13.05 -0.33
C ALA A 87 -21.27 -13.24 -1.71
N GLU A 88 -22.50 -12.77 -1.86
CA GLU A 88 -23.21 -12.79 -3.13
C GLU A 88 -22.64 -11.74 -4.11
N ALA A 89 -22.27 -10.57 -3.60
CA ALA A 89 -21.60 -9.52 -4.38
C ALA A 89 -20.25 -10.00 -4.93
N GLU A 90 -19.45 -10.70 -4.12
CA GLU A 90 -18.19 -11.33 -4.54
C GLU A 90 -18.40 -12.20 -5.78
N LEU A 91 -19.38 -13.13 -5.72
CA LEU A 91 -19.70 -14.02 -6.84
C LEU A 91 -20.13 -13.27 -8.11
N ALA A 92 -20.86 -12.17 -7.97
CA ALA A 92 -21.28 -11.37 -9.11
C ALA A 92 -20.10 -10.63 -9.73
N PHE A 93 -19.24 -9.99 -8.92
CA PHE A 93 -18.04 -9.31 -9.42
C PHE A 93 -16.99 -10.27 -9.99
N GLU A 94 -16.84 -11.48 -9.44
CA GLU A 94 -16.03 -12.55 -10.06
C GLU A 94 -16.51 -12.85 -11.48
N LYS A 95 -17.83 -12.88 -11.74
CA LYS A 95 -18.37 -13.05 -13.10
C LYS A 95 -18.02 -11.87 -14.01
N VAL A 96 -18.11 -10.63 -13.51
CA VAL A 96 -17.70 -9.45 -14.28
C VAL A 96 -16.22 -9.55 -14.65
N VAL A 97 -15.35 -9.84 -13.70
CA VAL A 97 -13.89 -9.96 -13.91
C VAL A 97 -13.55 -11.13 -14.85
N ALA A 98 -14.26 -12.27 -14.74
CA ALA A 98 -14.06 -13.41 -15.63
C ALA A 98 -14.48 -13.10 -17.09
N LEU A 99 -15.56 -12.33 -17.28
CA LEU A 99 -16.06 -11.92 -18.61
C LEU A 99 -15.25 -10.76 -19.20
N ASN A 100 -14.75 -9.87 -18.37
CA ASN A 100 -13.92 -8.73 -18.74
C ASN A 100 -12.74 -8.56 -17.76
N PRO A 101 -11.60 -9.25 -17.98
CA PRO A 101 -10.43 -9.19 -17.10
C PRO A 101 -9.80 -7.80 -16.94
N LYS A 102 -10.10 -6.87 -17.85
CA LYS A 102 -9.60 -5.48 -17.80
C LYS A 102 -10.56 -4.52 -17.10
N HIS A 103 -11.63 -5.01 -16.52
CA HIS A 103 -12.59 -4.18 -15.79
C HIS A 103 -12.07 -3.86 -14.38
N GLY A 104 -11.20 -2.83 -14.28
CA GLY A 104 -10.53 -2.44 -13.04
C GLY A 104 -11.50 -2.11 -11.90
N THR A 105 -12.58 -1.38 -12.20
CA THR A 105 -13.60 -1.05 -11.19
C THR A 105 -14.28 -2.30 -10.59
N ALA A 106 -14.59 -3.32 -11.41
CA ALA A 106 -15.17 -4.56 -10.90
C ALA A 106 -14.16 -5.34 -10.03
N ARG A 107 -12.88 -5.27 -10.39
CA ARG A 107 -11.82 -5.88 -9.59
C ARG A 107 -11.65 -5.15 -8.25
N ALA A 108 -11.75 -3.82 -8.24
CA ALA A 108 -11.77 -3.03 -7.01
C ALA A 108 -12.94 -3.43 -6.10
N MET A 109 -14.15 -3.51 -6.65
CA MET A 109 -15.34 -3.93 -5.90
C MET A 109 -15.23 -5.36 -5.38
N LEU A 110 -14.60 -6.26 -6.16
CA LEU A 110 -14.28 -7.62 -5.71
C LEU A 110 -13.36 -7.59 -4.47
N GLY A 111 -12.27 -6.81 -4.53
CA GLY A 111 -11.35 -6.65 -3.41
C GLY A 111 -12.02 -6.04 -2.17
N LEU A 112 -12.97 -5.10 -2.34
CA LEU A 112 -13.75 -4.57 -1.22
C LEU A 112 -14.68 -5.64 -0.61
N CYS A 113 -15.33 -6.49 -1.42
CA CYS A 113 -16.11 -7.62 -0.91
C CYS A 113 -15.22 -8.59 -0.09
N GLU A 114 -14.04 -8.93 -0.63
CA GLU A 114 -13.08 -9.82 0.03
C GLU A 114 -12.55 -9.22 1.35
N PHE A 115 -12.40 -7.89 1.42
CA PHE A 115 -12.07 -7.19 2.67
C PHE A 115 -13.15 -7.39 3.73
N GLU A 116 -14.42 -7.15 3.39
CA GLU A 116 -15.56 -7.31 4.31
C GLU A 116 -15.76 -8.76 4.72
N LEU A 117 -15.42 -9.71 3.87
CA LEU A 117 -15.46 -11.16 4.16
C LEU A 117 -14.23 -11.66 4.96
N GLY A 118 -13.30 -10.76 5.33
CA GLY A 118 -12.12 -11.12 6.11
C GLY A 118 -11.09 -11.96 5.33
N GLN A 119 -10.96 -11.73 4.03
CA GLN A 119 -10.02 -12.39 3.11
C GLN A 119 -8.86 -11.44 2.71
N PRO A 120 -7.97 -11.01 3.65
CA PRO A 120 -7.07 -9.89 3.44
C PRO A 120 -6.07 -10.07 2.29
N ASP A 121 -5.57 -11.28 2.06
CA ASP A 121 -4.57 -11.54 1.01
C ASP A 121 -5.20 -11.44 -0.38
N ARG A 122 -6.44 -11.93 -0.56
CA ARG A 122 -7.18 -11.79 -1.82
C ARG A 122 -7.57 -10.33 -2.06
N ALA A 123 -8.12 -9.67 -1.04
CA ALA A 123 -8.51 -8.28 -1.09
C ALA A 123 -7.34 -7.37 -1.53
N LEU A 124 -6.16 -7.52 -0.89
CA LEU A 124 -4.99 -6.72 -1.25
C LEU A 124 -4.54 -6.97 -2.69
N LYS A 125 -4.55 -8.23 -3.13
CA LYS A 125 -4.18 -8.59 -4.50
C LYS A 125 -5.13 -7.95 -5.52
N ASP A 126 -6.45 -8.07 -5.33
CA ASP A 126 -7.42 -7.56 -6.30
C ASP A 126 -7.50 -6.03 -6.29
N ILE A 127 -7.32 -5.39 -5.13
CA ILE A 127 -7.17 -3.93 -5.02
C ILE A 127 -5.93 -3.46 -5.80
N GLN A 128 -4.76 -4.05 -5.57
CA GLN A 128 -3.52 -3.65 -6.27
C GLN A 128 -3.57 -3.93 -7.77
N GLU A 129 -4.24 -4.99 -8.18
CA GLU A 129 -4.42 -5.26 -9.60
C GLU A 129 -5.39 -4.27 -10.26
N SER A 130 -6.42 -3.80 -9.53
CA SER A 130 -7.34 -2.76 -10.03
C SER A 130 -6.62 -1.43 -10.30
N GLU A 131 -5.67 -1.06 -9.46
CA GLU A 131 -4.85 0.15 -9.64
C GLU A 131 -3.97 0.09 -10.89
N LYS A 132 -3.34 -1.06 -11.15
CA LYS A 132 -2.54 -1.28 -12.37
C LYS A 132 -3.38 -1.15 -13.65
N LEU A 133 -4.66 -1.51 -13.58
CA LEU A 133 -5.57 -1.37 -14.70
C LEU A 133 -6.00 0.09 -14.95
N GLY A 134 -5.77 0.98 -13.98
CA GLY A 134 -5.93 2.44 -14.15
C GLY A 134 -7.36 2.93 -14.39
N VAL A 135 -8.38 2.21 -13.98
CA VAL A 135 -9.76 2.37 -14.45
C VAL A 135 -10.72 3.00 -13.44
N LEU A 136 -10.26 3.45 -12.30
CA LEU A 136 -11.14 4.12 -11.35
C LEU A 136 -11.36 5.59 -11.76
N GLU A 137 -12.39 5.86 -12.55
CA GLU A 137 -12.78 7.23 -12.94
C GLU A 137 -13.43 7.98 -11.77
N ASP A 138 -14.15 7.27 -10.90
CA ASP A 138 -14.80 7.83 -9.72
C ASP A 138 -13.77 8.09 -8.60
N GLN A 139 -13.62 9.38 -8.25
CA GLN A 139 -12.69 9.81 -7.20
C GLN A 139 -13.06 9.22 -5.84
N GLN A 140 -14.35 9.15 -5.52
CA GLN A 140 -14.83 8.66 -4.23
C GLN A 140 -14.52 7.16 -4.06
N LEU A 141 -14.76 6.37 -5.09
CA LEU A 141 -14.42 4.95 -5.09
C LEU A 141 -12.90 4.75 -5.00
N ARG A 142 -12.11 5.57 -5.69
CA ARG A 142 -10.64 5.56 -5.56
C ARG A 142 -10.19 5.77 -4.12
N ASP A 143 -10.75 6.79 -3.46
CA ASP A 143 -10.39 7.12 -2.08
C ASP A 143 -10.74 5.97 -1.12
N VAL A 144 -11.88 5.32 -1.33
CA VAL A 144 -12.29 4.13 -0.57
C VAL A 144 -11.32 2.96 -0.80
N VAL A 145 -10.99 2.66 -2.03
CA VAL A 145 -10.06 1.57 -2.40
C VAL A 145 -8.67 1.82 -1.81
N MET A 146 -8.11 3.02 -1.99
CA MET A 146 -6.84 3.43 -1.41
C MET A 146 -6.82 3.34 0.12
N TYR A 147 -7.92 3.73 0.78
CA TYR A 147 -8.02 3.61 2.24
C TYR A 147 -7.94 2.15 2.67
N HIS A 148 -8.69 1.26 2.02
CA HIS A 148 -8.68 -0.17 2.31
C HIS A 148 -7.33 -0.83 1.98
N GLU A 149 -6.66 -0.40 0.91
CA GLU A 149 -5.29 -0.80 0.66
C GLU A 149 -4.37 -0.41 1.82
N GLY A 150 -4.44 0.84 2.27
CA GLY A 150 -3.66 1.31 3.43
C GLY A 150 -3.91 0.49 4.69
N VAL A 151 -5.17 0.13 4.97
CA VAL A 151 -5.55 -0.75 6.11
C VAL A 151 -4.98 -2.16 5.93
N LEU A 152 -5.11 -2.75 4.76
CA LEU A 152 -4.60 -4.10 4.48
C LEU A 152 -3.08 -4.17 4.59
N LEU A 153 -2.39 -3.17 4.03
CA LEU A 153 -0.93 -3.05 4.12
C LEU A 153 -0.47 -2.85 5.57
N GLN A 154 -1.16 -2.04 6.37
CA GLN A 154 -0.90 -1.85 7.78
C GLN A 154 -1.01 -3.17 8.55
N ARG A 155 -2.10 -3.94 8.36
CA ARG A 155 -2.29 -5.25 9.00
C ARG A 155 -1.23 -6.27 8.56
N ALA A 156 -0.80 -6.23 7.31
CA ALA A 156 0.30 -7.02 6.79
C ALA A 156 1.68 -6.59 7.33
N GLY A 157 1.77 -5.43 8.02
CA GLY A 157 3.02 -4.84 8.52
C GLY A 157 3.86 -4.19 7.42
N ARG A 158 3.28 -3.90 6.26
CA ARG A 158 3.90 -3.18 5.14
C ARG A 158 3.70 -1.67 5.32
N PHE A 159 4.31 -1.12 6.40
CA PHE A 159 4.04 0.23 6.88
C PHE A 159 4.50 1.34 5.92
N GLU A 160 5.57 1.13 5.15
CA GLU A 160 6.03 2.11 4.16
C GLU A 160 5.04 2.22 2.99
N ALA A 161 4.59 1.09 2.47
CA ALA A 161 3.57 1.05 1.43
C ALA A 161 2.23 1.61 1.94
N ALA A 162 1.82 1.24 3.16
CA ALA A 162 0.63 1.79 3.81
C ALA A 162 0.70 3.32 3.96
N LYS A 163 1.88 3.84 4.38
CA LYS A 163 2.14 5.28 4.46
C LYS A 163 1.97 5.96 3.10
N ALA A 164 2.49 5.36 2.03
CA ALA A 164 2.37 5.93 0.68
C ALA A 164 0.90 6.05 0.24
N ALA A 165 0.12 4.97 0.38
CA ALA A 165 -1.31 4.97 0.05
C ALA A 165 -2.09 6.03 0.85
N LEU A 166 -1.94 6.05 2.19
CA LEU A 166 -2.65 7.00 3.04
C LEU A 166 -2.19 8.46 2.84
N SER A 167 -0.91 8.69 2.52
CA SER A 167 -0.40 10.04 2.19
C SER A 167 -1.06 10.61 0.94
N SER A 168 -1.33 9.77 -0.06
CA SER A 168 -2.02 10.20 -1.29
C SER A 168 -3.44 10.70 -0.99
N LEU A 169 -4.17 10.03 -0.08
CA LEU A 169 -5.48 10.48 0.39
C LEU A 169 -5.41 11.86 1.07
N CYS A 170 -4.41 12.02 1.95
CA CYS A 170 -4.21 13.28 2.67
C CYS A 170 -3.81 14.43 1.74
N LEU A 171 -2.99 14.15 0.72
CA LEU A 171 -2.63 15.11 -0.33
C LEU A 171 -3.85 15.52 -1.16
N GLY A 172 -4.79 14.58 -1.42
CA GLY A 172 -6.08 14.83 -2.05
C GLY A 172 -7.08 15.61 -1.17
N GLY A 173 -6.71 15.95 0.07
CA GLY A 173 -7.53 16.74 0.99
C GLY A 173 -8.43 15.92 1.91
N LEU A 174 -8.42 14.58 1.85
CA LEU A 174 -9.22 13.76 2.74
C LEU A 174 -8.74 13.90 4.18
N ARG A 175 -9.68 14.18 5.09
CA ARG A 175 -9.45 14.32 6.53
C ARG A 175 -10.61 13.66 7.29
N SER A 176 -10.34 12.54 7.96
CA SER A 176 -11.34 11.87 8.81
C SER A 176 -10.70 11.30 10.06
N GLY A 177 -11.48 11.01 11.09
CA GLY A 177 -11.00 10.36 12.30
C GLY A 177 -10.54 8.90 12.04
N GLU A 178 -11.18 8.22 11.11
CA GLU A 178 -10.83 6.86 10.71
C GLU A 178 -9.46 6.84 10.00
N LEU A 179 -9.28 7.75 9.03
CA LEU A 179 -7.98 7.91 8.35
C LEU A 179 -6.87 8.27 9.35
N ALA A 180 -7.13 9.20 10.27
CA ALA A 180 -6.17 9.56 11.31
C ALA A 180 -5.85 8.36 12.22
N GLY A 181 -6.86 7.59 12.64
CA GLY A 181 -6.63 6.37 13.44
C GLY A 181 -5.72 5.36 12.72
N THR A 182 -6.05 5.03 11.49
CA THR A 182 -5.26 4.10 10.67
C THR A 182 -3.86 4.64 10.40
N PHE A 183 -3.73 5.91 10.04
CA PHE A 183 -2.43 6.50 9.74
C PHE A 183 -1.55 6.62 11.00
N GLY A 184 -2.15 6.85 12.18
CA GLY A 184 -1.44 6.80 13.45
C GLY A 184 -0.89 5.41 13.76
N MET A 185 -1.67 4.36 13.52
CA MET A 185 -1.19 2.98 13.65
C MET A 185 -0.04 2.69 12.67
N VAL A 186 -0.12 3.16 11.43
CA VAL A 186 0.97 3.03 10.45
C VAL A 186 2.23 3.73 10.93
N ALA A 187 2.14 4.98 11.38
CA ALA A 187 3.27 5.76 11.84
C ALA A 187 3.94 5.14 13.09
N LEU A 188 3.15 4.58 13.99
CA LEU A 188 3.59 3.89 15.21
C LEU A 188 3.82 2.38 14.99
N ARG A 189 3.76 1.88 13.75
CA ARG A 189 4.01 0.49 13.34
C ARG A 189 3.17 -0.55 14.08
N MET A 190 1.93 -0.21 14.40
CA MET A 190 0.97 -1.08 15.06
C MET A 190 0.26 -1.95 14.02
N ARG A 191 0.11 -3.26 14.30
CA ARG A 191 -0.58 -4.24 13.42
C ARG A 191 -2.00 -4.57 13.86
N ASP A 192 -2.51 -3.88 14.85
CA ASP A 192 -3.84 -4.13 15.37
C ASP A 192 -4.92 -3.98 14.29
N VAL A 193 -6.02 -4.71 14.45
CA VAL A 193 -7.13 -4.70 13.48
C VAL A 193 -7.85 -3.34 13.48
N ALA A 194 -7.87 -2.68 14.62
CA ALA A 194 -8.51 -1.37 14.79
C ALA A 194 -7.67 -0.48 15.73
N PRO A 195 -7.73 0.85 15.53
CA PRO A 195 -7.07 1.77 16.45
C PRO A 195 -7.64 1.66 17.87
N PRO A 196 -6.80 1.87 18.89
CA PRO A 196 -7.27 1.90 20.28
C PRO A 196 -8.38 2.95 20.48
N SER A 197 -9.28 2.70 21.43
CA SER A 197 -10.36 3.64 21.73
C SER A 197 -9.81 5.05 22.03
N SER A 198 -10.37 6.07 21.42
CA SER A 198 -10.01 7.48 21.65
C SER A 198 -10.22 7.96 23.09
N SER A 199 -10.94 7.21 23.93
CA SER A 199 -11.07 7.46 25.35
C SER A 199 -9.81 7.12 26.15
N THR A 200 -8.95 6.23 25.61
CA THR A 200 -7.67 5.84 26.22
C THR A 200 -6.55 6.81 25.84
N GLU A 201 -5.46 6.82 26.63
CA GLU A 201 -4.25 7.58 26.28
C GLU A 201 -3.68 7.11 24.95
N ALA A 202 -3.51 5.80 24.77
CA ALA A 202 -3.00 5.22 23.52
C ALA A 202 -3.85 5.63 22.30
N GLY A 203 -5.18 5.60 22.44
CA GLY A 203 -6.07 6.02 21.35
C GLY A 203 -5.95 7.51 21.04
N ARG A 204 -5.79 8.38 22.05
CA ARG A 204 -5.54 9.80 21.81
C ARG A 204 -4.20 10.03 21.09
N VAL A 205 -3.13 9.36 21.54
CA VAL A 205 -1.81 9.44 20.90
C VAL A 205 -1.90 8.97 19.44
N VAL A 206 -2.50 7.81 19.17
CA VAL A 206 -2.69 7.29 17.79
C VAL A 206 -3.44 8.30 16.93
N GLN A 207 -4.52 8.92 17.44
CA GLN A 207 -5.29 9.91 16.68
C GLN A 207 -4.48 11.19 16.38
N HIS A 208 -3.71 11.68 17.33
CA HIS A 208 -2.88 12.88 17.12
C HIS A 208 -1.71 12.59 16.17
N VAL A 209 -0.99 11.47 16.37
CA VAL A 209 0.08 11.03 15.48
C VAL A 209 -0.45 10.82 14.05
N GLY A 210 -1.64 10.26 13.92
CA GLY A 210 -2.26 10.09 12.61
C GLY A 210 -2.63 11.40 11.93
N ARG A 211 -3.12 12.39 12.67
CA ARG A 211 -3.33 13.75 12.14
C ARG A 211 -2.02 14.37 11.68
N ALA A 212 -0.96 14.26 12.49
CA ALA A 212 0.36 14.75 12.14
C ALA A 212 0.92 14.04 10.90
N ALA A 213 0.75 12.71 10.80
CA ALA A 213 1.15 11.93 9.63
C ALA A 213 0.37 12.34 8.37
N CYS A 214 -0.93 12.64 8.52
CA CYS A 214 -1.76 13.12 7.41
C CYS A 214 -1.34 14.53 6.95
N LEU A 215 -1.03 15.44 7.88
CA LEU A 215 -0.47 16.76 7.55
C LEU A 215 0.87 16.62 6.80
N SER A 216 1.75 15.71 7.25
CA SER A 216 3.00 15.38 6.56
C SER A 216 2.75 14.84 5.14
N GLY A 217 1.80 13.92 4.97
CA GLY A 217 1.38 13.40 3.66
C GLY A 217 0.86 14.49 2.73
N ALA A 218 0.20 15.50 3.26
CA ALA A 218 -0.24 16.70 2.54
C ALA A 218 0.88 17.75 2.34
N LYS A 219 2.09 17.48 2.83
CA LYS A 219 3.26 18.38 2.81
C LYS A 219 3.10 19.65 3.68
N GLU A 220 2.20 19.62 4.63
CA GLU A 220 1.97 20.67 5.63
C GLU A 220 2.91 20.46 6.85
N TYR A 221 4.22 20.51 6.60
CA TYR A 221 5.24 20.04 7.56
C TYR A 221 5.29 20.85 8.86
N ASP A 222 5.09 22.17 8.81
CA ASP A 222 5.08 23.00 10.02
C ASP A 222 3.91 22.65 10.96
N ALA A 223 2.74 22.41 10.39
CA ALA A 223 1.58 21.96 11.14
C ALA A 223 1.77 20.55 11.70
N ALA A 224 2.38 19.65 10.92
CA ALA A 224 2.73 18.31 11.36
C ALA A 224 3.72 18.34 12.54
N LYS A 225 4.75 19.18 12.46
CA LYS A 225 5.74 19.41 13.53
C LYS A 225 5.07 19.86 14.82
N THR A 226 4.24 20.89 14.73
CA THR A 226 3.49 21.41 15.90
C THR A 226 2.63 20.33 16.58
N GLU A 227 1.99 19.47 15.78
CA GLU A 227 1.15 18.40 16.32
C GLU A 227 1.99 17.30 16.99
N PHE A 228 3.16 16.90 16.41
CA PHE A 228 4.08 15.96 17.05
C PHE A 228 4.66 16.52 18.36
N GLU A 229 5.12 17.76 18.36
CA GLU A 229 5.67 18.42 19.56
C GLU A 229 4.64 18.47 20.71
N ARG A 230 3.36 18.72 20.38
CA ARG A 230 2.27 18.67 21.36
C ARG A 230 2.08 17.28 21.95
N VAL A 231 2.12 16.23 21.14
CA VAL A 231 1.97 14.85 21.62
C VAL A 231 3.15 14.45 22.49
N ILE A 232 4.38 14.76 22.06
CA ILE A 232 5.60 14.45 22.81
C ILE A 232 5.60 15.17 24.16
N ALA A 233 5.18 16.44 24.21
CA ALA A 233 5.08 17.18 25.47
C ALA A 233 4.12 16.53 26.49
N GLY A 234 3.07 15.86 26.02
CA GLY A 234 2.09 15.17 26.87
C GLY A 234 2.43 13.71 27.20
N THR A 235 3.12 13.02 26.31
CA THR A 235 3.40 11.56 26.39
C THR A 235 4.77 11.22 25.84
N PRO A 236 5.89 11.76 26.40
CA PRO A 236 7.22 11.65 25.80
C PRO A 236 7.73 10.22 25.69
N HIS A 237 7.28 9.31 26.55
CA HIS A 237 7.74 7.92 26.60
C HIS A 237 6.83 6.95 25.83
N PHE A 238 5.93 7.46 24.96
CA PHE A 238 5.07 6.58 24.19
C PHE A 238 5.90 5.86 23.10
N PRO A 239 5.81 4.52 23.03
CA PRO A 239 6.66 3.74 22.12
C PRO A 239 6.55 4.18 20.65
N LEU A 240 7.69 4.29 19.97
CA LEU A 240 7.81 4.70 18.57
C LEU A 240 7.33 6.12 18.25
N LEU A 241 7.03 6.95 19.26
CA LEU A 241 6.59 8.33 19.03
C LEU A 241 7.72 9.20 18.46
N HIS A 242 8.91 9.14 19.05
CA HIS A 242 10.10 9.82 18.52
C HIS A 242 10.51 9.26 17.16
N TYR A 243 10.38 7.94 16.94
CA TYR A 243 10.60 7.34 15.64
C TYR A 243 9.64 7.90 14.56
N ALA A 244 8.33 7.98 14.87
CA ALA A 244 7.34 8.53 13.95
C ALA A 244 7.61 10.01 13.63
N TYR A 245 8.01 10.81 14.62
CA TYR A 245 8.38 12.20 14.43
C TYR A 245 9.66 12.34 13.58
N GLY A 246 10.70 11.58 13.89
CA GLY A 246 11.91 11.54 13.08
C GLY A 246 11.65 11.18 11.60
N ARG A 247 10.71 10.27 11.35
CA ARG A 247 10.25 9.94 9.99
C ARG A 247 9.59 11.12 9.28
N MET A 248 8.73 11.85 9.98
CA MET A 248 8.11 13.07 9.44
C MET A 248 9.16 14.14 9.13
N LEU A 249 10.16 14.32 10.00
CA LEU A 249 11.26 15.26 9.78
C LEU A 249 12.13 14.87 8.57
N GLN A 250 12.33 13.56 8.31
CA GLN A 250 12.96 13.08 7.07
C GLN A 250 12.15 13.49 5.83
N ASP A 251 10.82 13.34 5.87
CA ASP A 251 9.95 13.78 4.76
C ASP A 251 10.04 15.31 4.54
N ALA A 252 10.18 16.07 5.63
CA ALA A 252 10.37 17.52 5.62
C ALA A 252 11.81 17.95 5.22
N ARG A 253 12.74 16.99 5.03
CA ARG A 253 14.17 17.20 4.78
C ARG A 253 14.92 17.91 5.92
N ASP A 254 14.38 17.82 7.12
CA ASP A 254 15.06 18.25 8.37
C ASP A 254 15.93 17.09 8.86
N HIS A 255 17.15 17.01 8.31
CA HIS A 255 18.07 15.91 8.56
C HIS A 255 18.51 15.85 10.04
N ASP A 256 18.95 16.99 10.58
CA ASP A 256 19.46 17.06 11.94
C ASP A 256 18.34 16.81 12.98
N GLY A 257 17.17 17.38 12.72
CA GLY A 257 15.99 17.12 13.53
C GLY A 257 15.60 15.64 13.54
N ALA A 258 15.64 14.99 12.37
CA ALA A 258 15.31 13.57 12.25
C ALA A 258 16.28 12.68 13.04
N ILE A 259 17.59 12.93 12.94
CA ILE A 259 18.62 12.18 13.69
C ILE A 259 18.38 12.34 15.19
N LYS A 260 18.17 13.57 15.68
CA LYS A 260 17.89 13.86 17.09
C LYS A 260 16.70 13.06 17.61
N GLU A 261 15.61 13.00 16.86
CA GLU A 261 14.42 12.24 17.25
C GLU A 261 14.68 10.72 17.22
N PHE A 262 15.44 10.22 16.27
CA PHE A 262 15.83 8.81 16.27
C PHE A 262 16.76 8.45 17.43
N GLU A 263 17.66 9.34 17.83
CA GLU A 263 18.50 9.16 19.03
C GLU A 263 17.67 9.19 20.30
N ALA A 264 16.63 10.05 20.38
CA ALA A 264 15.68 10.05 21.49
C ALA A 264 14.94 8.70 21.59
N GLU A 265 14.47 8.14 20.46
CA GLU A 265 13.84 6.82 20.44
C GLU A 265 14.82 5.71 20.88
N ILE A 266 16.11 5.80 20.50
CA ILE A 266 17.14 4.86 20.97
C ILE A 266 17.35 4.94 22.47
N ALA A 267 17.28 6.14 23.06
CA ALA A 267 17.40 6.34 24.50
C ALA A 267 16.22 5.72 25.26
N GLU A 268 15.00 5.86 24.74
CA GLU A 268 13.79 5.26 25.30
C GLU A 268 13.74 3.73 25.10
N GLN A 269 14.14 3.27 23.93
CA GLN A 269 14.11 1.86 23.53
C GLN A 269 15.46 1.38 22.99
N PRO A 270 16.44 1.08 23.85
CA PRO A 270 17.81 0.74 23.43
C PRO A 270 17.92 -0.53 22.57
N SER A 271 16.94 -1.43 22.66
CA SER A 271 16.89 -2.65 21.83
C SER A 271 16.23 -2.45 20.46
N ASN A 272 15.61 -1.29 20.22
CA ASN A 272 14.93 -1.01 18.96
C ASN A 272 15.95 -0.75 17.84
N VAL A 273 15.96 -1.61 16.83
CA VAL A 273 16.89 -1.53 15.69
C VAL A 273 16.46 -0.48 14.66
N LEU A 274 15.16 -0.14 14.57
CA LEU A 274 14.60 0.69 13.50
C LEU A 274 15.20 2.11 13.45
N PRO A 275 15.29 2.87 14.56
CA PRO A 275 15.89 4.20 14.49
C PRO A 275 17.38 4.15 14.11
N ARG A 276 18.13 3.10 14.52
CA ARG A 276 19.52 2.92 14.10
C ARG A 276 19.66 2.74 12.60
N LEU A 277 18.80 1.91 12.00
CA LEU A 277 18.78 1.73 10.54
C LEU A 277 18.44 3.04 9.82
N ARG A 278 17.54 3.86 10.39
CA ARG A 278 17.20 5.16 9.81
C ARG A 278 18.36 6.14 9.87
N ILE A 279 19.08 6.20 10.98
CA ILE A 279 20.29 7.04 11.08
C ILE A 279 21.36 6.52 10.12
N ALA A 280 21.64 5.21 10.11
CA ALA A 280 22.61 4.61 9.19
C ALA A 280 22.31 4.93 7.72
N ALA A 281 21.03 4.84 7.31
CA ALA A 281 20.61 5.17 5.96
C ALA A 281 20.70 6.68 5.67
N ALA A 282 20.37 7.54 6.63
CA ALA A 282 20.43 8.99 6.50
C ALA A 282 21.88 9.49 6.38
N GLU A 283 22.77 8.95 7.22
CA GLU A 283 24.17 9.32 7.28
C GLU A 283 25.06 8.70 6.18
N TYR A 284 24.54 7.73 5.44
CA TYR A 284 25.29 6.97 4.43
C TYR A 284 26.14 7.83 3.48
N LYS A 285 25.62 9.00 3.06
CA LYS A 285 26.34 9.89 2.15
C LYS A 285 26.88 11.16 2.81
N TRP A 286 26.37 11.52 3.99
CA TRP A 286 26.70 12.77 4.64
C TRP A 286 27.82 12.60 5.68
N ASN A 287 27.72 11.57 6.50
CA ASN A 287 28.68 11.28 7.57
C ASN A 287 28.80 9.76 7.77
N PRO A 288 29.43 9.05 6.81
CA PRO A 288 29.48 7.59 6.81
C PRO A 288 30.14 6.98 8.06
N GLU A 289 31.07 7.70 8.73
CA GLU A 289 31.65 7.23 9.99
C GLU A 289 30.62 7.21 11.13
N SER A 290 29.73 8.20 11.21
CA SER A 290 28.60 8.21 12.15
C SER A 290 27.61 7.10 11.80
N GLY A 291 27.20 7.03 10.54
CA GLY A 291 26.27 5.99 10.05
C GLY A 291 26.75 4.58 10.32
N LEU A 292 28.08 4.34 10.16
CA LEU A 292 28.70 3.04 10.38
C LEU A 292 28.49 2.51 11.81
N LYS A 293 28.61 3.37 12.83
CA LYS A 293 28.37 2.98 14.23
C LYS A 293 26.95 2.47 14.43
N PHE A 294 25.96 3.17 13.88
CA PHE A 294 24.56 2.77 14.00
C PHE A 294 24.24 1.50 13.20
N ALA A 295 24.85 1.29 12.04
CA ALA A 295 24.71 0.05 11.29
C ALA A 295 25.35 -1.15 12.01
N GLU A 296 26.53 -1.00 12.59
CA GLU A 296 27.18 -2.01 13.42
C GLU A 296 26.33 -2.38 14.65
N ASP A 297 25.78 -1.38 15.34
CA ASP A 297 24.86 -1.61 16.46
C ASP A 297 23.57 -2.31 16.03
N ALA A 298 23.01 -1.96 14.86
CA ALA A 298 21.82 -2.62 14.33
C ALA A 298 22.08 -4.12 14.04
N VAL A 299 23.20 -4.45 13.38
CA VAL A 299 23.60 -5.85 13.11
C VAL A 299 23.89 -6.60 14.40
N LYS A 300 24.53 -5.95 15.39
CA LYS A 300 24.78 -6.56 16.71
C LYS A 300 23.48 -6.89 17.45
N LEU A 301 22.47 -6.02 17.37
CA LEU A 301 21.16 -6.24 18.00
C LEU A 301 20.34 -7.30 17.29
N GLN A 302 20.39 -7.33 15.95
CA GLN A 302 19.64 -8.27 15.12
C GLN A 302 20.54 -8.82 13.99
N PRO A 303 21.36 -9.85 14.27
CA PRO A 303 22.31 -10.41 13.30
C PRO A 303 21.66 -11.05 12.06
N GLU A 304 20.37 -11.40 12.15
CA GLU A 304 19.63 -12.01 11.04
C GLU A 304 18.90 -10.98 10.16
N LEU A 305 19.07 -9.67 10.44
CA LEU A 305 18.34 -8.63 9.71
C LEU A 305 19.07 -8.24 8.41
N PRO A 306 18.57 -8.64 7.23
CA PRO A 306 19.28 -8.43 5.97
C PRO A 306 19.53 -6.96 5.63
N LEU A 307 18.61 -6.07 6.01
CA LEU A 307 18.76 -4.63 5.81
C LEU A 307 19.90 -4.04 6.62
N GLY A 308 20.14 -4.56 7.85
CA GLY A 308 21.31 -4.18 8.66
C GLY A 308 22.60 -4.49 7.93
N HIS A 309 22.75 -5.70 7.41
CA HIS A 309 23.90 -6.12 6.61
C HIS A 309 24.08 -5.30 5.33
N TYR A 310 22.97 -4.96 4.67
CA TYR A 310 23.03 -4.11 3.48
C TYR A 310 23.57 -2.72 3.79
N LEU A 311 23.01 -2.04 4.79
CA LEU A 311 23.46 -0.70 5.19
C LEU A 311 24.90 -0.73 5.73
N LEU A 312 25.23 -1.73 6.56
CA LEU A 312 26.58 -1.91 7.07
C LEU A 312 27.59 -2.10 5.92
N GLY A 313 27.26 -2.96 4.96
CA GLY A 313 28.09 -3.19 3.79
C GLY A 313 28.33 -1.93 2.96
N LEU A 314 27.27 -1.13 2.74
CA LEU A 314 27.39 0.15 2.03
C LEU A 314 28.26 1.17 2.79
N LEU A 315 28.07 1.30 4.10
CA LEU A 315 28.83 2.22 4.94
C LEU A 315 30.30 1.81 5.05
N LEU A 316 30.59 0.51 5.12
CA LEU A 316 31.96 -0.02 5.06
C LEU A 316 32.65 0.28 3.73
N LEU A 317 31.90 0.32 2.61
CA LEU A 317 32.43 0.78 1.31
C LEU A 317 32.80 2.26 1.34
N GLU A 318 31.90 3.11 1.83
CA GLU A 318 32.11 4.57 1.88
C GLU A 318 33.31 4.93 2.80
N THR A 319 33.51 4.16 3.87
CA THR A 319 34.66 4.33 4.78
C THR A 319 35.93 3.60 4.34
N GLY A 320 35.92 2.96 3.16
CA GLY A 320 37.11 2.27 2.61
C GLY A 320 37.42 0.90 3.24
N ALA A 321 36.55 0.39 4.10
CA ALA A 321 36.75 -0.91 4.76
C ALA A 321 36.28 -2.08 3.87
N TYR A 322 36.75 -2.13 2.63
CA TYR A 322 36.31 -3.04 1.57
C TYR A 322 36.33 -4.52 1.95
N GLN A 323 37.36 -4.97 2.68
CA GLN A 323 37.48 -6.37 3.10
C GLN A 323 36.33 -6.76 4.04
N ARG A 324 35.87 -5.84 4.91
CA ARG A 324 34.75 -6.05 5.81
C ARG A 324 33.41 -5.93 5.11
N ALA A 325 33.31 -5.09 4.08
CA ALA A 325 32.06 -4.87 3.32
C ALA A 325 31.58 -6.12 2.58
N ILE A 326 32.51 -6.95 2.08
CA ILE A 326 32.19 -8.12 1.26
C ILE A 326 31.23 -9.09 1.96
N PRO A 327 31.53 -9.66 3.15
CA PRO A 327 30.63 -10.61 3.80
C PRO A 327 29.26 -10.02 4.13
N GLU A 328 29.20 -8.75 4.48
CA GLU A 328 27.95 -8.05 4.77
C GLU A 328 27.06 -7.95 3.51
N LEU A 329 27.64 -7.52 2.41
CA LEU A 329 26.93 -7.42 1.12
C LEU A 329 26.55 -8.80 0.55
N GLU A 330 27.39 -9.84 0.76
CA GLU A 330 27.05 -11.22 0.37
C GLU A 330 25.85 -11.74 1.17
N THR A 331 25.76 -11.41 2.45
CA THR A 331 24.61 -11.74 3.31
C THR A 331 23.37 -11.02 2.84
N ALA A 332 23.46 -9.72 2.58
CA ALA A 332 22.36 -8.93 2.03
C ALA A 332 21.87 -9.45 0.66
N ARG A 333 22.79 -9.86 -0.23
CA ARG A 333 22.46 -10.40 -1.55
C ARG A 333 21.61 -11.66 -1.51
N LYS A 334 21.82 -12.53 -0.52
CA LYS A 334 20.99 -13.74 -0.34
C LYS A 334 19.54 -13.40 -0.05
N ALA A 335 19.29 -12.34 0.70
CA ALA A 335 17.95 -11.90 1.08
C ALA A 335 17.30 -10.99 0.02
N PHE A 336 18.09 -10.19 -0.69
CA PHE A 336 17.65 -9.26 -1.74
C PHE A 336 18.28 -9.62 -3.10
N PRO A 337 17.93 -10.79 -3.67
CA PRO A 337 18.59 -11.29 -4.88
C PRO A 337 18.34 -10.44 -6.12
N GLN A 338 17.31 -9.58 -6.11
CA GLN A 338 16.98 -8.69 -7.23
C GLN A 338 17.58 -7.28 -7.10
N GLU A 339 18.13 -6.93 -5.92
CA GLU A 339 18.70 -5.61 -5.67
C GLU A 339 20.03 -5.42 -6.41
N THR A 340 19.99 -4.67 -7.50
CA THR A 340 21.14 -4.46 -8.39
C THR A 340 22.26 -3.66 -7.74
N LYS A 341 21.95 -2.75 -6.78
CA LYS A 341 22.96 -1.95 -6.06
C LYS A 341 23.92 -2.84 -5.26
N ILE A 342 23.46 -4.00 -4.77
CA ILE A 342 24.31 -4.94 -4.04
C ILE A 342 25.39 -5.51 -4.95
N ASP A 343 25.04 -5.89 -6.18
CA ASP A 343 26.00 -6.49 -7.12
C ASP A 343 27.07 -5.49 -7.53
N ILE A 344 26.70 -4.25 -7.82
CA ILE A 344 27.69 -3.21 -8.18
C ILE A 344 28.56 -2.83 -6.98
N SER A 345 28.00 -2.82 -5.76
CA SER A 345 28.75 -2.59 -4.52
C SER A 345 29.75 -3.68 -4.25
N LEU A 346 29.37 -4.97 -4.43
CA LEU A 346 30.26 -6.11 -4.35
C LEU A 346 31.37 -6.04 -5.41
N ALA A 347 31.03 -5.66 -6.65
CA ALA A 347 32.02 -5.51 -7.72
C ALA A 347 33.08 -4.45 -7.37
N ASN A 348 32.66 -3.34 -6.75
CA ASN A 348 33.57 -2.33 -6.24
C ASN A 348 34.47 -2.90 -5.13
N ALA A 349 33.88 -3.49 -4.10
CA ALA A 349 34.63 -4.08 -2.98
C ALA A 349 35.67 -5.11 -3.45
N TYR A 350 35.26 -6.07 -4.32
CA TYR A 350 36.18 -7.07 -4.87
C TYR A 350 37.33 -6.45 -5.68
N SER A 351 37.05 -5.40 -6.46
CA SER A 351 38.09 -4.71 -7.20
C SER A 351 39.12 -4.07 -6.29
N GLN A 352 38.70 -3.43 -5.21
CA GLN A 352 39.57 -2.76 -4.24
C GLN A 352 40.46 -3.73 -3.43
N VAL A 353 39.98 -4.95 -3.22
CA VAL A 353 40.76 -5.99 -2.48
C VAL A 353 41.56 -6.93 -3.39
N GLY A 354 41.65 -6.61 -4.69
CA GLY A 354 42.48 -7.40 -5.63
C GLY A 354 41.85 -8.75 -6.04
N ARG A 355 40.51 -8.84 -6.06
CA ARG A 355 39.75 -10.01 -6.51
C ARG A 355 39.04 -9.76 -7.88
N PRO A 356 39.82 -9.63 -8.98
CA PRO A 356 39.25 -9.17 -10.28
C PRO A 356 38.24 -10.15 -10.89
N GLN A 357 38.39 -11.45 -10.64
CA GLN A 357 37.45 -12.44 -11.16
C GLN A 357 36.08 -12.35 -10.48
N ASP A 358 36.04 -12.12 -9.16
CA ASP A 358 34.81 -11.93 -8.40
C ASP A 358 34.14 -10.62 -8.78
N ALA A 359 34.94 -9.56 -8.97
CA ALA A 359 34.45 -8.28 -9.46
C ALA A 359 33.80 -8.39 -10.86
N ALA A 360 34.43 -9.16 -11.78
CA ALA A 360 33.87 -9.40 -13.10
C ALA A 360 32.55 -10.16 -13.04
N ARG A 361 32.45 -11.20 -12.18
CA ARG A 361 31.20 -11.94 -11.95
C ARG A 361 30.07 -11.05 -11.42
N ALA A 362 30.38 -10.22 -10.41
CA ALA A 362 29.38 -9.31 -9.83
C ALA A 362 28.91 -8.25 -10.84
N ARG A 363 29.81 -7.72 -11.71
CA ARG A 363 29.41 -6.81 -12.81
C ARG A 363 28.52 -7.48 -13.85
N ALA A 364 28.83 -8.72 -14.20
CA ALA A 364 28.03 -9.48 -15.15
C ALA A 364 26.61 -9.74 -14.62
N GLU A 365 26.47 -10.05 -13.32
CA GLU A 365 25.19 -10.25 -12.66
C GLU A 365 24.38 -8.94 -12.59
N PHE A 366 25.02 -7.84 -12.24
CA PHE A 366 24.42 -6.51 -12.33
C PHE A 366 23.87 -6.21 -13.73
N ALA A 367 24.68 -6.43 -14.76
CA ALA A 367 24.29 -6.15 -16.15
C ALA A 367 23.11 -7.03 -16.59
N ARG A 368 23.11 -8.31 -16.20
CA ARG A 368 22.03 -9.25 -16.48
C ARG A 368 20.70 -8.80 -15.86
N LYS A 369 20.72 -8.44 -14.57
CA LYS A 369 19.53 -7.96 -13.84
C LYS A 369 19.00 -6.65 -14.43
N LYS A 370 19.88 -5.70 -14.75
CA LYS A 370 19.49 -4.44 -15.40
C LYS A 370 18.88 -4.65 -16.80
N GLN A 371 19.31 -5.66 -17.50
CA GLN A 371 18.69 -6.00 -18.80
C GLN A 371 17.28 -6.56 -18.62
N VAL A 372 17.06 -7.40 -17.59
CA VAL A 372 15.73 -7.95 -17.27
C VAL A 372 14.80 -6.82 -16.81
N GLU A 373 15.23 -5.96 -15.89
CA GLU A 373 14.49 -4.79 -15.41
C GLU A 373 14.03 -3.88 -16.56
N ARG A 374 14.91 -3.58 -17.51
CA ARG A 374 14.56 -2.81 -18.71
C ARG A 374 13.56 -3.51 -19.63
N ALA A 375 13.63 -4.84 -19.71
CA ALA A 375 12.74 -5.62 -20.57
C ALA A 375 11.34 -5.82 -19.96
N SER A 376 11.25 -5.93 -18.64
CA SER A 376 9.98 -6.10 -17.92
C SER A 376 9.23 -4.78 -17.70
N GLY A 377 9.92 -3.64 -17.76
CA GLY A 377 9.35 -2.34 -17.36
C GLY A 377 9.05 -2.23 -15.86
N GLU A 378 9.42 -3.25 -15.08
CA GLU A 378 9.28 -3.25 -13.61
C GLU A 378 10.51 -2.56 -13.02
N GLU A 379 10.30 -1.46 -12.30
CA GLU A 379 11.33 -0.91 -11.41
C GLU A 379 11.61 -1.91 -10.28
N ALA A 380 12.89 -2.05 -9.91
CA ALA A 380 13.27 -2.87 -8.76
C ALA A 380 12.51 -2.40 -7.52
N VAL A 381 11.89 -3.35 -6.81
CA VAL A 381 11.25 -3.08 -5.52
C VAL A 381 12.29 -2.40 -4.61
N GLU A 382 12.04 -1.14 -4.26
CA GLU A 382 12.94 -0.39 -3.41
C GLU A 382 13.11 -1.11 -2.07
N ILE A 383 14.36 -1.16 -1.56
CA ILE A 383 14.68 -1.71 -0.23
C ILE A 383 13.91 -1.03 0.91
N THR A 384 13.23 0.09 0.64
CA THR A 384 12.29 0.72 1.57
C THR A 384 11.24 -0.26 2.10
N ASP A 385 10.76 -1.20 1.30
CA ASP A 385 9.88 -2.29 1.76
C ASP A 385 10.60 -3.28 2.70
N ALA A 386 11.92 -3.36 2.65
CA ALA A 386 12.69 -4.20 3.56
C ALA A 386 12.72 -3.67 5.01
N MET A 387 12.44 -2.38 5.22
CA MET A 387 12.23 -1.84 6.57
C MET A 387 10.92 -2.33 7.20
N ASP A 388 9.99 -2.84 6.40
CA ASP A 388 8.75 -3.47 6.85
C ASP A 388 8.91 -4.98 7.10
N ALA A 389 9.89 -5.60 6.44
CA ALA A 389 10.13 -7.03 6.57
C ALA A 389 10.71 -7.38 7.95
N ARG A 390 9.82 -7.74 8.85
CA ARG A 390 10.00 -8.40 10.16
C ARG A 390 10.26 -7.51 11.37
N SER A 391 9.22 -7.08 12.01
CA SER A 391 9.04 -7.36 13.43
C SER A 391 8.16 -8.64 13.56
N LYS A 392 8.71 -9.80 13.25
CA LYS A 392 8.16 -11.05 13.75
C LYS A 392 8.81 -11.28 15.11
N GLN A 393 8.14 -10.82 16.14
CA GLN A 393 8.02 -11.44 17.48
C GLN A 393 6.95 -10.69 18.26
#